data_59363898f0a62ea76ae116302ee2839e
#
_entry.id   59363898f0a62ea76ae116302ee2839e
#
_cell.length_a   1.000
_cell.length_b   1.000
_cell.length_c   1.000
_cell.angle_alpha   90.00
_cell.angle_beta   90.00
_cell.angle_gamma   90.00
#
_symmetry.space_group_name_H-M   'P 1'
#
loop_
_entity.id
_entity.type
_entity.pdbx_description
1 polymer ?
#
loop_
_entity_poly.entity_id
_entity_poly.type
_entity_poly.pdbx_seq_one_letter_code
_entity_poly.pdbx_strand_id
1 'polypeptide(L)'
;MNKRSDSFVVTVDNNNEYHVVDRLELSKHALKADVDYDGSKQVVDEMYKSGITILEPKYNPYELVQLLDLYTYHAACVDAVSVDASGVNYTLKPVEGLEPIDAEKERFLEVLDNCTPSINTHLQRMVFDRRAIGYGALEVIRDTTSNSEIKKLKHIPGHTLRRHSDLKRVVHITSTGKKVWYVIYGKNYDDQGQQCDVDADTGEFKPYNSLSADKRANELLWTMEYAPGTDYYGRPPIISALGSIASDIGAVRYNNAFFQNYGMPKFAITVTGDFQDYDVPVDDPDYDVTQTLKYRISQQIREVIKNPHSAICITIPSEGEEGNVDLRITPLSVQTEEGHFRMLRKDTRDEVLHAHHVDPSRLGIYDAGSLNGTNSDNTKTSYKYGTVSPIRKEIEAIINTIGRELDCYTWKFSIEEVAPIDYAEDIKLAEFLFQRGAMTIRELIDNFGAKLGLTYEDEDDYYLNARYLNNIPLEQVWNNVENNPNLDQDSILESIEAKLWSNDNVSEKETPSEPINTED
;
A
#
# COMPACT_ATOMS: atom_id res chain seq x y z
N MET A 1 -30.26 -12.45 -27.29
CA MET A 1 -30.79 -11.65 -26.15
C MET A 1 -30.33 -12.34 -24.86
N ASN A 2 -29.14 -11.98 -24.36
CA ASN A 2 -28.64 -12.47 -23.10
C ASN A 2 -29.22 -11.58 -21.99
N LYS A 3 -30.05 -12.15 -21.15
CA LYS A 3 -30.46 -11.53 -19.88
C LYS A 3 -29.21 -11.46 -18.99
N ARG A 4 -28.63 -10.25 -18.83
CA ARG A 4 -27.72 -9.97 -17.73
C ARG A 4 -28.49 -10.20 -16.44
N SER A 5 -27.96 -11.02 -15.56
CA SER A 5 -28.45 -11.12 -14.18
C SER A 5 -28.07 -9.82 -13.48
N ASP A 6 -29.01 -8.89 -13.39
CA ASP A 6 -28.84 -7.66 -12.62
C ASP A 6 -28.79 -8.04 -11.13
N SER A 7 -27.58 -8.08 -10.57
CA SER A 7 -27.39 -8.17 -9.13
C SER A 7 -27.57 -6.77 -8.54
N PHE A 8 -28.68 -6.56 -7.87
CA PHE A 8 -28.98 -5.33 -7.14
C PHE A 8 -28.73 -5.52 -5.64
N VAL A 9 -28.42 -4.44 -4.97
CA VAL A 9 -28.32 -4.38 -3.50
C VAL A 9 -29.36 -3.43 -2.98
N VAL A 10 -30.06 -3.86 -1.94
CA VAL A 10 -31.07 -3.03 -1.27
C VAL A 10 -30.38 -2.28 -0.14
N THR A 11 -30.38 -0.96 -0.18
CA THR A 11 -29.94 -0.09 0.92
C THR A 11 -31.15 0.53 1.60
N VAL A 12 -31.06 0.72 2.91
CA VAL A 12 -32.08 1.39 3.72
C VAL A 12 -31.50 2.73 4.17
N ASP A 13 -32.19 3.81 3.90
CA ASP A 13 -31.79 5.15 4.34
C ASP A 13 -32.16 5.42 5.81
N ASN A 14 -31.75 6.58 6.32
CA ASN A 14 -32.07 7.01 7.69
C ASN A 14 -33.57 7.23 7.96
N ASN A 15 -34.41 7.23 6.91
CA ASN A 15 -35.85 7.38 6.98
C ASN A 15 -36.58 6.03 6.84
N ASN A 16 -35.85 4.90 6.85
CA ASN A 16 -36.39 3.55 6.65
C ASN A 16 -36.98 3.28 5.24
N GLU A 17 -36.59 4.06 4.24
CA GLU A 17 -36.99 3.78 2.86
C GLU A 17 -35.99 2.83 2.20
N TYR A 18 -36.50 1.86 1.43
CA TYR A 18 -35.69 0.86 0.72
C TYR A 18 -35.34 1.39 -0.65
N HIS A 19 -34.02 1.54 -0.91
CA HIS A 19 -33.52 1.90 -2.21
C HIS A 19 -32.82 0.70 -2.86
N VAL A 20 -33.25 0.34 -4.06
CA VAL A 20 -32.58 -0.66 -4.89
C VAL A 20 -31.49 0.05 -5.67
N VAL A 21 -30.23 -0.24 -5.36
CA VAL A 21 -29.08 0.42 -5.97
C VAL A 21 -28.34 -0.59 -6.86
N ASP A 22 -28.10 -0.25 -8.11
CA ASP A 22 -27.29 -1.04 -9.02
C ASP A 22 -25.85 -1.15 -8.48
N ARG A 23 -25.20 -2.28 -8.74
CA ARG A 23 -23.84 -2.58 -8.25
C ARG A 23 -22.81 -1.50 -8.65
N LEU A 24 -23.05 -0.81 -9.77
CA LEU A 24 -22.27 0.35 -10.22
C LEU A 24 -22.56 1.63 -9.43
N GLU A 25 -23.77 1.79 -8.90
CA GLU A 25 -24.14 2.93 -8.07
C GLU A 25 -23.71 2.76 -6.61
N LEU A 26 -23.53 1.53 -6.13
CA LEU A 26 -22.98 1.29 -4.78
C LEU A 26 -21.54 1.81 -4.64
N SER A 27 -20.73 1.73 -5.69
CA SER A 27 -19.42 2.37 -5.69
C SER A 27 -19.54 3.89 -5.63
N LYS A 28 -20.55 4.47 -6.29
CA LYS A 28 -20.81 5.91 -6.26
C LYS A 28 -21.41 6.39 -4.93
N HIS A 29 -22.26 5.59 -4.28
CA HIS A 29 -22.87 5.97 -3.00
C HIS A 29 -22.00 5.63 -1.78
N ALA A 30 -21.20 4.57 -1.84
CA ALA A 30 -20.21 4.29 -0.80
C ALA A 30 -19.13 5.38 -0.72
N LEU A 31 -18.86 6.04 -1.85
CA LEU A 31 -17.87 7.11 -1.99
C LEU A 31 -18.48 8.52 -1.84
N LYS A 32 -19.79 8.65 -1.69
CA LYS A 32 -20.44 9.91 -1.29
C LYS A 32 -20.36 10.13 0.23
N ALA A 33 -19.16 10.13 0.80
CA ALA A 33 -18.91 11.00 1.93
C ALA A 33 -18.81 12.41 1.34
N ASP A 34 -19.62 13.33 1.82
CA ASP A 34 -19.54 14.77 1.50
C ASP A 34 -18.21 15.33 2.03
N VAL A 35 -17.12 14.96 1.40
CA VAL A 35 -15.86 15.66 1.52
C VAL A 35 -15.78 16.53 0.27
N ASP A 36 -16.02 17.81 0.44
CA ASP A 36 -15.71 18.84 -0.54
C ASP A 36 -14.23 18.81 -0.86
N TYR A 37 -13.85 17.87 -1.73
CA TYR A 37 -12.56 17.93 -2.39
C TYR A 37 -12.60 19.12 -3.32
N ASP A 38 -11.88 20.14 -2.94
CA ASP A 38 -11.54 21.39 -3.55
C ASP A 38 -12.26 21.74 -4.89
N GLY A 39 -12.38 22.99 -5.24
CA GLY A 39 -13.08 23.45 -6.45
C GLY A 39 -12.56 22.87 -7.78
N SER A 40 -11.55 21.98 -7.75
CA SER A 40 -10.97 21.35 -8.93
C SER A 40 -11.92 20.38 -9.64
N LYS A 41 -12.73 19.63 -8.90
CA LYS A 41 -13.71 18.68 -9.46
C LYS A 41 -14.74 19.38 -10.34
N GLN A 42 -15.28 20.50 -9.86
CA GLN A 42 -16.27 21.28 -10.61
C GLN A 42 -15.67 21.81 -11.92
N VAL A 43 -14.43 22.31 -11.87
CA VAL A 43 -13.72 22.81 -13.07
C VAL A 43 -13.44 21.71 -14.07
N VAL A 44 -13.07 20.49 -13.60
CA VAL A 44 -12.88 19.32 -14.47
C VAL A 44 -14.19 18.96 -15.18
N ASP A 45 -15.30 18.90 -14.45
CA ASP A 45 -16.62 18.58 -15.02
C ASP A 45 -17.05 19.63 -16.06
N GLU A 46 -16.76 20.91 -15.82
CA GLU A 46 -16.99 21.99 -16.78
C GLU A 46 -16.10 21.84 -18.03
N MET A 47 -14.85 21.42 -17.88
CA MET A 47 -13.95 21.18 -19.01
C MET A 47 -14.43 20.04 -19.90
N TYR A 48 -14.94 18.95 -19.33
CA TYR A 48 -15.53 17.86 -20.12
C TYR A 48 -16.77 18.34 -20.89
N LYS A 49 -17.58 19.21 -20.29
CA LYS A 49 -18.78 19.78 -20.93
C LYS A 49 -18.47 20.83 -21.99
N SER A 50 -17.37 21.57 -21.85
CA SER A 50 -17.01 22.70 -22.72
C SER A 50 -16.35 22.29 -24.05
N GLY A 51 -16.18 20.97 -24.31
CA GLY A 51 -15.57 20.46 -25.54
C GLY A 51 -14.05 20.67 -25.62
N ILE A 52 -13.39 21.03 -24.51
CA ILE A 52 -11.94 20.96 -24.42
C ILE A 52 -11.54 19.51 -24.50
N THR A 53 -10.63 19.16 -25.43
CA THR A 53 -10.26 17.79 -25.77
C THR A 53 -9.35 17.17 -24.70
N ILE A 54 -9.81 17.12 -23.44
CA ILE A 54 -9.16 16.36 -22.38
C ILE A 54 -9.76 14.95 -22.30
N LEU A 55 -8.90 13.98 -22.02
CA LEU A 55 -9.30 12.58 -21.88
C LEU A 55 -9.82 12.31 -20.47
N GLU A 56 -10.99 11.74 -20.40
CA GLU A 56 -11.56 11.30 -19.13
C GLU A 56 -10.90 9.98 -18.68
N PRO A 57 -10.40 9.89 -17.41
CA PRO A 57 -9.93 8.63 -16.87
C PRO A 57 -11.07 7.62 -16.76
N LYS A 58 -10.78 6.36 -17.08
CA LYS A 58 -11.76 5.27 -16.95
C LYS A 58 -12.32 5.11 -15.53
N TYR A 59 -11.51 5.45 -14.53
CA TYR A 59 -11.85 5.43 -13.12
C TYR A 59 -11.62 6.83 -12.56
N ASN A 60 -12.58 7.35 -11.79
CA ASN A 60 -12.50 8.70 -11.24
C ASN A 60 -11.37 8.81 -10.21
N PRO A 61 -10.33 9.63 -10.44
CA PRO A 61 -9.19 9.72 -9.53
C PRO A 61 -9.56 10.28 -8.15
N TYR A 62 -10.56 11.13 -8.05
CA TYR A 62 -11.03 11.66 -6.76
C TYR A 62 -11.65 10.56 -5.90
N GLU A 63 -12.45 9.69 -6.49
CA GLU A 63 -13.06 8.56 -5.79
C GLU A 63 -11.99 7.54 -5.34
N LEU A 64 -10.97 7.33 -6.16
CA LEU A 64 -9.85 6.46 -5.80
C LEU A 64 -9.02 7.02 -4.64
N VAL A 65 -8.83 8.34 -4.57
CA VAL A 65 -8.19 8.99 -3.41
C VAL A 65 -9.06 8.85 -2.17
N GLN A 66 -10.38 9.06 -2.26
CA GLN A 66 -11.30 8.85 -1.14
C GLN A 66 -11.27 7.40 -0.62
N LEU A 67 -11.03 6.42 -1.50
CA LEU A 67 -10.94 5.02 -1.09
C LEU A 67 -9.77 4.76 -0.13
N LEU A 68 -8.68 5.55 -0.22
CA LEU A 68 -7.57 5.48 0.74
C LEU A 68 -8.02 5.84 2.16
N ASP A 69 -8.89 6.84 2.28
CA ASP A 69 -9.42 7.26 3.59
C ASP A 69 -10.44 6.26 4.15
N LEU A 70 -11.15 5.54 3.27
CA LEU A 70 -12.22 4.63 3.65
C LEU A 70 -11.72 3.21 3.95
N TYR A 71 -10.61 2.77 3.35
CA TYR A 71 -10.18 1.38 3.44
C TYR A 71 -8.71 1.21 3.83
N THR A 72 -8.50 0.89 5.10
CA THR A 72 -7.19 0.85 5.77
C THR A 72 -6.17 -0.05 5.07
N TYR A 73 -6.57 -1.26 4.63
CA TYR A 73 -5.63 -2.18 3.98
C TYR A 73 -5.16 -1.68 2.62
N HIS A 74 -6.04 -0.99 1.87
CA HIS A 74 -5.65 -0.35 0.62
C HIS A 74 -4.61 0.75 0.87
N ALA A 75 -4.90 1.67 1.78
CA ALA A 75 -3.98 2.75 2.14
C ALA A 75 -2.61 2.21 2.60
N ALA A 76 -2.62 1.20 3.48
CA ALA A 76 -1.39 0.57 3.96
C ALA A 76 -0.57 -0.10 2.85
N CYS A 77 -1.22 -0.77 1.88
CA CYS A 77 -0.53 -1.36 0.73
C CYS A 77 0.11 -0.30 -0.18
N VAL A 78 -0.63 0.79 -0.47
CA VAL A 78 -0.12 1.88 -1.31
C VAL A 78 1.08 2.56 -0.64
N ASP A 79 0.98 2.83 0.67
CA ASP A 79 2.06 3.42 1.45
C ASP A 79 3.29 2.51 1.47
N ALA A 80 3.12 1.23 1.81
CA ALA A 80 4.22 0.27 1.86
C ALA A 80 4.99 0.18 0.53
N VAL A 81 4.28 0.05 -0.61
CA VAL A 81 4.93 -0.03 -1.92
C VAL A 81 5.62 1.28 -2.28
N SER A 82 5.01 2.43 -1.95
CA SER A 82 5.60 3.74 -2.25
C SER A 82 6.90 3.99 -1.49
N VAL A 83 6.93 3.65 -0.20
CA VAL A 83 8.14 3.74 0.65
C VAL A 83 9.23 2.79 0.15
N ASP A 84 8.87 1.52 -0.08
CA ASP A 84 9.86 0.50 -0.46
C ASP A 84 10.44 0.75 -1.87
N ALA A 85 9.64 1.24 -2.82
CA ALA A 85 10.11 1.51 -4.17
C ALA A 85 10.95 2.79 -4.25
N SER A 86 10.61 3.86 -3.51
CA SER A 86 11.39 5.11 -3.50
C SER A 86 12.67 5.01 -2.68
N GLY A 87 12.78 4.03 -1.77
CA GLY A 87 13.91 3.88 -0.88
C GLY A 87 14.04 5.01 0.14
N VAL A 88 15.03 4.89 1.03
CA VAL A 88 15.34 5.93 2.03
C VAL A 88 16.27 6.97 1.46
N ASN A 89 17.27 6.53 0.71
CA ASN A 89 18.30 7.36 0.11
C ASN A 89 18.54 6.97 -1.35
N TYR A 90 19.32 7.78 -2.03
CA TYR A 90 19.84 7.49 -3.35
C TYR A 90 21.37 7.64 -3.35
N THR A 91 22.01 7.03 -4.33
CA THR A 91 23.43 7.19 -4.59
C THR A 91 23.66 7.33 -6.09
N LEU A 92 24.72 8.05 -6.47
CA LEU A 92 25.21 8.08 -7.84
C LEU A 92 26.33 7.04 -7.97
N LYS A 93 26.08 6.00 -8.77
CA LYS A 93 27.05 4.92 -9.03
C LYS A 93 27.78 5.19 -10.35
N PRO A 94 29.09 4.95 -10.41
CA PRO A 94 29.82 5.05 -11.67
C PRO A 94 29.30 3.99 -12.67
N VAL A 95 29.27 4.36 -13.94
CA VAL A 95 28.89 3.45 -15.02
C VAL A 95 30.07 2.53 -15.34
N GLU A 96 29.83 1.23 -15.35
CA GLU A 96 30.88 0.25 -15.64
C GLU A 96 31.52 0.49 -17.02
N GLY A 97 32.85 0.46 -17.05
CA GLY A 97 33.62 0.63 -18.29
C GLY A 97 33.88 2.09 -18.70
N LEU A 98 33.43 3.08 -17.92
CA LEU A 98 33.72 4.49 -18.14
C LEU A 98 34.53 5.05 -16.97
N GLU A 99 35.46 5.95 -17.26
CA GLU A 99 36.16 6.70 -16.20
C GLU A 99 35.17 7.74 -15.59
N PRO A 100 34.97 7.74 -14.27
CA PRO A 100 34.00 8.64 -13.64
C PRO A 100 34.53 10.11 -13.68
N ILE A 101 33.66 11.03 -14.09
CA ILE A 101 33.92 12.47 -14.15
C ILE A 101 33.18 13.17 -13.01
N ASP A 102 33.91 13.71 -12.03
CA ASP A 102 33.31 14.33 -10.84
C ASP A 102 32.47 15.57 -11.17
N ALA A 103 32.83 16.35 -12.17
CA ALA A 103 32.05 17.51 -12.61
C ALA A 103 30.63 17.13 -13.14
N GLU A 104 30.46 15.93 -13.72
CA GLU A 104 29.14 15.41 -14.11
C GLU A 104 28.31 15.05 -12.87
N LYS A 105 28.97 14.41 -11.89
CA LYS A 105 28.35 14.06 -10.62
C LYS A 105 27.82 15.28 -9.87
N GLU A 106 28.67 16.32 -9.76
CA GLU A 106 28.30 17.56 -9.05
C GLU A 106 27.08 18.25 -9.69
N ARG A 107 27.05 18.36 -11.02
CA ARG A 107 25.89 18.94 -11.73
C ARG A 107 24.61 18.16 -11.50
N PHE A 108 24.70 16.83 -11.49
CA PHE A 108 23.53 15.98 -11.25
C PHE A 108 23.06 16.09 -9.80
N LEU A 109 24.00 16.07 -8.83
CA LEU A 109 23.69 16.26 -7.41
C LEU A 109 23.05 17.62 -7.15
N GLU A 110 23.51 18.70 -7.78
CA GLU A 110 22.92 20.04 -7.62
C GLU A 110 21.43 20.04 -7.92
N VAL A 111 20.98 19.36 -8.99
CA VAL A 111 19.57 19.27 -9.35
C VAL A 111 18.77 18.43 -8.34
N LEU A 112 19.33 17.31 -7.86
CA LEU A 112 18.67 16.42 -6.92
C LEU A 112 18.57 17.04 -5.52
N ASP A 113 19.61 17.73 -5.06
CA ASP A 113 19.69 18.36 -3.74
C ASP A 113 18.87 19.66 -3.66
N ASN A 114 18.64 20.34 -4.79
CA ASN A 114 17.75 21.48 -4.87
C ASN A 114 16.26 21.13 -4.70
N CYS A 115 15.90 19.84 -4.65
CA CYS A 115 14.54 19.40 -4.44
C CYS A 115 14.12 19.59 -2.97
N THR A 116 13.03 20.33 -2.74
CA THR A 116 12.49 20.57 -1.39
C THR A 116 11.03 20.13 -1.33
N PRO A 117 10.65 19.21 -0.45
CA PRO A 117 11.51 18.34 0.38
C PRO A 117 12.48 17.51 -0.47
N SER A 118 13.12 16.48 0.03
CA SER A 118 14.10 15.70 -0.73
C SER A 118 13.53 15.06 -2.01
N ILE A 119 14.38 14.72 -2.97
CA ILE A 119 13.98 14.00 -4.19
C ILE A 119 13.25 12.68 -3.84
N ASN A 120 13.73 11.93 -2.83
CA ASN A 120 13.09 10.69 -2.38
C ASN A 120 11.64 10.91 -1.95
N THR A 121 11.35 12.02 -1.28
CA THR A 121 9.97 12.37 -0.91
C THR A 121 9.09 12.62 -2.15
N HIS A 122 9.63 13.27 -3.16
CA HIS A 122 8.91 13.51 -4.41
C HIS A 122 8.69 12.20 -5.20
N LEU A 123 9.69 11.31 -5.22
CA LEU A 123 9.59 9.98 -5.80
C LEU A 123 8.55 9.13 -5.07
N GLN A 124 8.57 9.11 -3.74
CA GLN A 124 7.59 8.41 -2.92
C GLN A 124 6.16 8.86 -3.25
N ARG A 125 5.91 10.18 -3.29
CA ARG A 125 4.59 10.72 -3.63
C ARG A 125 4.16 10.36 -5.04
N MET A 126 5.07 10.38 -6.01
CA MET A 126 4.79 9.96 -7.39
C MET A 126 4.40 8.48 -7.46
N VAL A 127 5.10 7.60 -6.73
CA VAL A 127 4.75 6.16 -6.66
C VAL A 127 3.45 5.94 -5.91
N PHE A 128 3.23 6.70 -4.84
CA PHE A 128 1.98 6.67 -4.09
C PHE A 128 0.78 6.96 -4.99
N ASP A 129 0.82 8.06 -5.75
CA ASP A 129 -0.22 8.40 -6.73
C ASP A 129 -0.38 7.29 -7.78
N ARG A 130 0.72 6.81 -8.34
CA ARG A 130 0.70 5.72 -9.32
C ARG A 130 -0.01 4.48 -8.80
N ARG A 131 0.23 4.09 -7.55
CA ARG A 131 -0.42 2.92 -6.93
C ARG A 131 -1.87 3.18 -6.53
N ALA A 132 -2.20 4.42 -6.14
CA ALA A 132 -3.53 4.81 -5.71
C ALA A 132 -4.49 5.02 -6.88
N ILE A 133 -4.06 5.78 -7.92
CA ILE A 133 -4.93 6.23 -9.02
C ILE A 133 -4.49 5.70 -10.40
N GLY A 134 -3.38 4.97 -10.47
CA GLY A 134 -2.86 4.35 -11.69
C GLY A 134 -1.78 5.15 -12.41
N TYR A 135 -1.50 6.39 -12.03
CA TYR A 135 -0.47 7.24 -12.63
C TYR A 135 0.07 8.27 -11.65
N GLY A 136 1.29 8.72 -11.90
CA GLY A 136 1.96 9.75 -11.11
C GLY A 136 2.86 10.60 -11.98
N ALA A 137 3.23 11.79 -11.51
CA ALA A 137 4.04 12.71 -12.29
C ALA A 137 5.01 13.54 -11.44
N LEU A 138 6.15 13.89 -12.05
CA LEU A 138 7.08 14.90 -11.54
C LEU A 138 7.20 16.05 -12.53
N GLU A 139 7.12 17.26 -12.05
CA GLU A 139 7.41 18.48 -12.79
C GLU A 139 8.92 18.69 -12.89
N VAL A 140 9.41 18.95 -14.08
CA VAL A 140 10.78 19.37 -14.36
C VAL A 140 10.81 20.89 -14.38
N ILE A 141 11.37 21.50 -13.34
CA ILE A 141 11.45 22.96 -13.20
C ILE A 141 12.77 23.43 -13.77
N ARG A 142 12.69 24.33 -14.76
CA ARG A 142 13.85 24.90 -15.45
C ARG A 142 14.17 26.33 -14.96
N ASP A 143 15.39 26.76 -15.19
CA ASP A 143 15.80 28.13 -14.91
C ASP A 143 15.10 29.11 -15.87
N THR A 144 14.68 30.24 -15.34
CA THR A 144 14.03 31.31 -16.11
C THR A 144 15.03 32.33 -16.68
N THR A 145 16.27 32.32 -16.20
CA THR A 145 17.26 33.36 -16.52
C THR A 145 18.30 32.94 -17.55
N SER A 146 18.58 31.63 -17.70
CA SER A 146 19.58 31.12 -18.64
C SER A 146 19.12 29.82 -19.28
N ASN A 147 19.41 29.62 -20.51
CA ASN A 147 19.34 28.41 -21.36
C ASN A 147 18.37 27.26 -20.99
N SER A 148 17.36 27.51 -20.16
CA SER A 148 16.38 26.50 -19.76
C SER A 148 16.98 25.25 -19.08
N GLU A 149 18.07 25.41 -18.35
CA GLU A 149 18.69 24.32 -17.58
C GLU A 149 17.74 23.80 -16.49
N ILE A 150 17.76 22.49 -16.25
CA ILE A 150 16.96 21.87 -15.21
C ILE A 150 17.51 22.27 -13.84
N LYS A 151 16.65 22.80 -12.97
CA LYS A 151 17.02 23.24 -11.62
C LYS A 151 16.58 22.28 -10.53
N LYS A 152 15.40 21.69 -10.65
CA LYS A 152 14.85 20.75 -9.66
C LYS A 152 13.68 19.98 -10.21
N LEU A 153 13.33 18.90 -9.51
CA LEU A 153 12.13 18.10 -9.74
C LEU A 153 11.13 18.33 -8.62
N LYS A 154 9.83 18.28 -8.93
CA LYS A 154 8.77 18.46 -7.95
C LYS A 154 7.59 17.55 -8.27
N HIS A 155 7.04 16.87 -7.26
CA HIS A 155 5.81 16.10 -7.40
C HIS A 155 4.59 17.02 -7.60
N ILE A 156 3.69 16.60 -8.49
CA ILE A 156 2.35 17.20 -8.65
C ILE A 156 1.32 16.14 -8.34
N PRO A 157 0.29 16.43 -7.50
CA PRO A 157 -0.75 15.46 -7.17
C PRO A 157 -1.47 14.93 -8.41
N GLY A 158 -1.38 13.62 -8.63
CA GLY A 158 -1.86 12.99 -9.87
C GLY A 158 -3.36 13.16 -10.11
N HIS A 159 -4.19 13.13 -9.04
CA HIS A 159 -5.64 13.27 -9.16
C HIS A 159 -6.08 14.62 -9.76
N THR A 160 -5.22 15.65 -9.73
CA THR A 160 -5.47 16.97 -10.29
C THR A 160 -5.07 17.10 -11.77
N LEU A 161 -4.40 16.09 -12.31
CA LEU A 161 -3.86 16.10 -13.66
C LEU A 161 -4.83 15.46 -14.66
N ARG A 162 -5.00 16.11 -15.84
CA ARG A 162 -5.80 15.55 -16.95
C ARG A 162 -5.01 15.61 -18.25
N ARG A 163 -4.95 14.50 -18.97
CA ARG A 163 -4.25 14.41 -20.23
C ARG A 163 -5.09 14.98 -21.38
N HIS A 164 -4.45 15.69 -22.27
CA HIS A 164 -5.05 16.14 -23.52
C HIS A 164 -5.08 14.99 -24.54
N SER A 165 -5.99 15.04 -25.50
CA SER A 165 -6.19 14.01 -26.52
C SER A 165 -5.00 13.82 -27.48
N ASP A 166 -4.10 14.79 -27.57
CA ASP A 166 -2.86 14.68 -28.35
C ASP A 166 -1.80 13.83 -27.68
N LEU A 167 -2.02 13.41 -26.43
CA LEU A 167 -1.08 12.65 -25.60
C LEU A 167 0.28 13.33 -25.36
N LYS A 168 0.37 14.61 -25.67
CA LYS A 168 1.58 15.43 -25.49
C LYS A 168 1.43 16.40 -24.32
N ARG A 169 0.21 16.95 -24.10
CA ARG A 169 -0.07 17.96 -23.10
C ARG A 169 -0.86 17.41 -21.92
N VAL A 170 -0.67 18.03 -20.77
CA VAL A 170 -1.38 17.73 -19.53
C VAL A 170 -1.83 19.05 -18.90
N VAL A 171 -3.05 19.12 -18.43
CA VAL A 171 -3.53 20.24 -17.64
C VAL A 171 -3.57 19.87 -16.16
N HIS A 172 -3.01 20.71 -15.33
CA HIS A 172 -3.13 20.67 -13.86
C HIS A 172 -4.21 21.66 -13.46
N ILE A 173 -5.17 21.18 -12.69
CA ILE A 173 -6.25 22.00 -12.15
C ILE A 173 -5.99 22.15 -10.65
N THR A 174 -5.58 23.35 -10.26
CA THR A 174 -5.26 23.65 -8.86
C THR A 174 -6.50 23.63 -7.99
N SER A 175 -6.34 23.53 -6.67
CA SER A 175 -7.43 23.63 -5.69
C SER A 175 -8.26 24.92 -5.80
N THR A 176 -7.66 25.99 -6.32
CA THR A 176 -8.35 27.25 -6.60
C THR A 176 -9.06 27.29 -7.95
N GLY A 177 -9.05 26.18 -8.71
CA GLY A 177 -9.63 26.09 -10.06
C GLY A 177 -8.77 26.72 -11.16
N LYS A 178 -7.56 27.22 -10.85
CA LYS A 178 -6.64 27.72 -11.88
C LYS A 178 -6.12 26.57 -12.72
N LYS A 179 -6.09 26.75 -14.05
CA LYS A 179 -5.54 25.81 -15.02
C LYS A 179 -4.09 26.16 -15.30
N VAL A 180 -3.21 25.17 -15.28
CA VAL A 180 -1.80 25.29 -15.67
C VAL A 180 -1.48 24.15 -16.62
N TRP A 181 -0.98 24.48 -17.81
CA TRP A 181 -0.62 23.47 -18.79
C TRP A 181 0.83 23.04 -18.66
N TYR A 182 1.06 21.77 -18.95
CA TYR A 182 2.35 21.10 -18.97
C TYR A 182 2.52 20.29 -20.25
N VAL A 183 3.76 19.97 -20.58
CA VAL A 183 4.11 19.08 -21.68
C VAL A 183 4.70 17.78 -21.10
N ILE A 184 4.35 16.64 -21.65
CA ILE A 184 5.04 15.39 -21.30
C ILE A 184 6.51 15.52 -21.73
N TYR A 185 7.42 15.18 -20.85
CA TYR A 185 8.86 15.26 -21.09
C TYR A 185 9.26 14.60 -22.41
N GLY A 186 9.99 15.36 -23.22
CA GLY A 186 10.43 14.92 -24.55
C GLY A 186 9.34 14.89 -25.63
N LYS A 187 8.12 15.43 -25.37
CA LYS A 187 7.02 15.51 -26.35
C LYS A 187 6.66 16.94 -26.76
N ASN A 188 7.60 17.85 -26.70
CA ASN A 188 7.46 19.27 -27.10
C ASN A 188 7.60 19.47 -28.61
N TYR A 189 6.88 18.67 -29.38
CA TYR A 189 6.83 18.72 -30.84
C TYR A 189 5.39 18.91 -31.32
N ASP A 190 5.21 19.73 -32.36
CA ASP A 190 3.93 19.90 -33.02
C ASP A 190 3.53 18.64 -33.82
N ASP A 191 2.42 18.71 -34.56
CA ASP A 191 1.95 17.60 -35.38
C ASP A 191 2.79 17.37 -36.66
N GLN A 192 3.68 18.32 -36.98
CA GLN A 192 4.62 18.24 -38.09
C GLN A 192 6.01 17.74 -37.64
N GLY A 193 6.17 17.45 -36.34
CA GLY A 193 7.44 17.02 -35.75
C GLY A 193 8.44 18.15 -35.52
N GLN A 194 8.01 19.41 -35.58
CA GLN A 194 8.87 20.56 -35.28
C GLN A 194 8.81 20.86 -33.79
N GLN A 195 9.96 21.15 -33.21
CA GLN A 195 10.06 21.55 -31.81
C GLN A 195 9.25 22.81 -31.57
N CYS A 196 8.48 22.85 -30.49
CA CYS A 196 7.59 23.94 -30.14
C CYS A 196 7.60 24.21 -28.65
N ASP A 197 7.19 25.44 -28.29
CA ASP A 197 6.84 25.79 -26.91
C ASP A 197 5.34 25.56 -26.70
N VAL A 198 4.94 25.36 -25.45
CA VAL A 198 3.52 25.35 -25.06
C VAL A 198 3.31 26.48 -24.06
N ASP A 199 2.24 27.23 -24.25
CA ASP A 199 1.85 28.29 -23.32
C ASP A 199 1.24 27.67 -22.05
N ALA A 200 1.77 28.04 -20.89
CA ALA A 200 1.36 27.50 -19.60
C ALA A 200 -0.08 27.87 -19.18
N ASP A 201 -0.61 28.98 -19.66
CA ASP A 201 -1.95 29.45 -19.31
C ASP A 201 -3.01 28.94 -20.30
N THR A 202 -2.69 28.90 -21.62
CA THR A 202 -3.66 28.52 -22.66
C THR A 202 -3.51 27.08 -23.14
N GLY A 203 -2.34 26.50 -23.00
CA GLY A 203 -2.01 25.16 -23.53
C GLY A 203 -1.77 25.14 -25.05
N GLU A 204 -1.70 26.27 -25.72
CA GLU A 204 -1.47 26.35 -27.17
C GLU A 204 -0.01 26.10 -27.52
N PHE A 205 0.21 25.43 -28.67
CA PHE A 205 1.53 25.32 -29.26
C PHE A 205 1.96 26.65 -29.86
N LYS A 206 3.19 27.07 -29.57
CA LYS A 206 3.84 28.26 -30.08
C LYS A 206 5.18 27.90 -30.72
N PRO A 207 5.72 28.69 -31.63
CA PRO A 207 7.04 28.45 -32.20
C PRO A 207 8.11 28.30 -31.11
N TYR A 208 9.06 27.45 -31.33
CA TYR A 208 10.14 27.22 -30.37
C TYR A 208 10.89 28.52 -30.00
N ASN A 209 11.17 28.71 -28.73
CA ASN A 209 11.80 29.92 -28.15
C ASN A 209 11.02 31.23 -28.40
N SER A 210 9.73 31.17 -28.73
CA SER A 210 8.90 32.37 -28.89
C SER A 210 8.30 32.85 -27.58
N LEU A 211 8.21 32.01 -26.56
CA LEU A 211 7.66 32.34 -25.25
C LEU A 211 8.76 32.72 -24.27
N SER A 212 8.48 33.69 -23.40
CA SER A 212 9.31 33.95 -22.24
C SER A 212 9.25 32.77 -21.26
N ALA A 213 10.29 32.59 -20.48
CA ALA A 213 10.43 31.42 -19.59
C ALA A 213 9.28 31.30 -18.56
N ASP A 214 8.70 32.43 -18.11
CA ASP A 214 7.57 32.50 -17.20
C ASP A 214 6.23 32.08 -17.82
N LYS A 215 6.10 32.13 -19.15
CA LYS A 215 4.91 31.73 -19.90
C LYS A 215 5.04 30.34 -20.53
N ARG A 216 6.24 29.80 -20.60
CA ARG A 216 6.48 28.49 -21.16
C ARG A 216 6.03 27.42 -20.17
N ALA A 217 5.26 26.45 -20.62
CA ALA A 217 4.87 25.29 -19.84
C ALA A 217 6.08 24.44 -19.44
N ASN A 218 6.17 24.08 -18.17
CA ASN A 218 7.14 23.11 -17.70
C ASN A 218 6.80 21.71 -18.23
N GLU A 219 7.78 20.82 -18.17
CA GLU A 219 7.62 19.44 -18.58
C GLU A 219 7.24 18.53 -17.40
N LEU A 220 6.54 17.43 -17.70
CA LEU A 220 6.19 16.39 -16.75
C LEU A 220 6.84 15.06 -17.11
N LEU A 221 7.58 14.47 -16.18
CA LEU A 221 7.91 13.06 -16.20
C LEU A 221 6.66 12.29 -15.78
N TRP A 222 6.10 11.51 -16.70
CA TRP A 222 4.84 10.77 -16.50
C TRP A 222 5.12 9.29 -16.35
N THR A 223 4.62 8.67 -15.29
CA THR A 223 4.64 7.23 -15.07
C THR A 223 3.22 6.70 -14.84
N MET A 224 2.95 5.47 -15.25
CA MET A 224 1.63 4.87 -15.07
C MET A 224 1.71 3.35 -14.93
N GLU A 225 0.74 2.76 -14.24
CA GLU A 225 0.54 1.32 -14.23
C GLU A 225 0.00 0.86 -15.58
N TYR A 226 0.55 -0.23 -16.11
CA TYR A 226 0.07 -0.75 -17.39
C TYR A 226 -1.42 -1.11 -17.34
N ALA A 227 -2.16 -0.70 -18.36
CA ALA A 227 -3.58 -0.99 -18.48
C ALA A 227 -3.89 -1.40 -19.92
N PRO A 228 -4.21 -2.69 -20.18
CA PRO A 228 -4.67 -3.10 -21.51
C PRO A 228 -5.94 -2.32 -21.90
N GLY A 229 -5.91 -1.70 -23.06
CA GLY A 229 -7.03 -0.93 -23.61
C GLY A 229 -7.02 0.57 -23.31
N THR A 230 -6.02 1.07 -22.59
CA THR A 230 -5.74 2.52 -22.48
C THR A 230 -4.23 2.76 -22.50
N ASP A 231 -3.79 3.75 -23.26
CA ASP A 231 -2.39 4.18 -23.37
C ASP A 231 -2.16 5.59 -22.78
N TYR A 232 -3.17 6.13 -22.12
CA TYR A 232 -3.15 7.49 -21.60
C TYR A 232 -3.31 7.58 -20.07
N TYR A 233 -4.01 6.64 -19.45
CA TYR A 233 -4.08 6.49 -17.98
C TYR A 233 -3.84 5.05 -17.58
N GLY A 234 -3.12 4.86 -16.49
CA GLY A 234 -2.89 3.56 -15.92
C GLY A 234 -4.13 3.01 -15.17
N ARG A 235 -4.09 1.72 -14.86
CA ARG A 235 -5.11 1.06 -14.05
C ARG A 235 -4.54 0.76 -12.66
N PRO A 236 -5.05 1.40 -11.60
CA PRO A 236 -4.56 1.09 -10.25
C PRO A 236 -4.90 -0.35 -9.87
N PRO A 237 -4.02 -1.03 -9.13
CA PRO A 237 -4.16 -2.45 -8.78
C PRO A 237 -5.45 -2.76 -8.04
N ILE A 238 -5.92 -1.86 -7.20
CA ILE A 238 -7.10 -2.00 -6.35
C ILE A 238 -8.40 -2.28 -7.12
N ILE A 239 -8.46 -1.94 -8.41
CA ILE A 239 -9.67 -2.08 -9.24
C ILE A 239 -10.21 -3.53 -9.23
N SER A 240 -9.33 -4.52 -9.17
CA SER A 240 -9.73 -5.92 -9.13
C SER A 240 -10.42 -6.32 -7.82
N ALA A 241 -10.11 -5.65 -6.71
CA ALA A 241 -10.62 -5.93 -5.38
C ALA A 241 -11.81 -5.04 -4.95
N LEU A 242 -12.27 -4.10 -5.80
CA LEU A 242 -13.36 -3.17 -5.44
C LEU A 242 -14.65 -3.89 -5.02
N GLY A 243 -14.97 -5.02 -5.65
CA GLY A 243 -16.16 -5.80 -5.30
C GLY A 243 -16.12 -6.33 -3.87
N SER A 244 -14.98 -6.85 -3.45
CA SER A 244 -14.76 -7.39 -2.10
C SER A 244 -14.72 -6.28 -1.07
N ILE A 245 -14.09 -5.14 -1.38
CA ILE A 245 -14.10 -3.95 -0.52
C ILE A 245 -15.53 -3.45 -0.30
N ALA A 246 -16.34 -3.36 -1.35
CA ALA A 246 -17.73 -2.94 -1.22
C ALA A 246 -18.53 -3.88 -0.30
N SER A 247 -18.29 -5.18 -0.39
CA SER A 247 -18.91 -6.18 0.48
C SER A 247 -18.45 -6.03 1.94
N ASP A 248 -17.17 -5.79 2.21
CA ASP A 248 -16.65 -5.57 3.57
C ASP A 248 -17.19 -4.27 4.18
N ILE A 249 -17.24 -3.17 3.41
CA ILE A 249 -17.88 -1.92 3.86
C ILE A 249 -19.34 -2.14 4.18
N GLY A 250 -20.07 -2.91 3.35
CA GLY A 250 -21.46 -3.30 3.61
C GLY A 250 -21.61 -4.07 4.91
N ALA A 251 -20.73 -5.04 5.18
CA ALA A 251 -20.72 -5.81 6.42
C ALA A 251 -20.45 -4.93 7.65
N VAL A 252 -19.49 -3.99 7.56
CA VAL A 252 -19.22 -3.03 8.63
C VAL A 252 -20.41 -2.12 8.90
N ARG A 253 -21.08 -1.62 7.85
CA ARG A 253 -22.30 -0.79 8.00
C ARG A 253 -23.44 -1.59 8.63
N TYR A 254 -23.66 -2.84 8.19
CA TYR A 254 -24.63 -3.73 8.79
C TYR A 254 -24.37 -3.91 10.29
N ASN A 255 -23.14 -4.23 10.67
CA ASN A 255 -22.75 -4.38 12.07
C ASN A 255 -22.97 -3.09 12.86
N ASN A 256 -22.58 -1.94 12.32
CA ASN A 256 -22.80 -0.64 12.98
C ASN A 256 -24.29 -0.36 13.17
N ALA A 257 -25.11 -0.59 12.15
CA ALA A 257 -26.56 -0.44 12.25
C ALA A 257 -27.15 -1.43 13.26
N PHE A 258 -26.65 -2.67 13.27
CA PHE A 258 -27.05 -3.69 14.24
C PHE A 258 -26.76 -3.24 15.68
N PHE A 259 -25.57 -2.72 15.94
CA PHE A 259 -25.20 -2.23 17.28
C PHE A 259 -25.93 -0.94 17.65
N GLN A 260 -26.12 -0.01 16.72
CA GLN A 260 -26.83 1.25 16.96
C GLN A 260 -28.32 1.04 17.20
N ASN A 261 -28.93 0.10 16.47
CA ASN A 261 -30.36 -0.20 16.59
C ASN A 261 -30.64 -1.38 17.52
N TYR A 262 -29.66 -1.81 18.34
CA TYR A 262 -29.75 -2.95 19.25
C TYR A 262 -30.11 -4.28 18.57
N GLY A 263 -29.80 -4.42 17.30
CA GLY A 263 -30.07 -5.62 16.52
C GLY A 263 -31.51 -5.73 16.06
N MET A 264 -31.85 -6.89 15.49
CA MET A 264 -33.23 -7.23 15.21
C MET A 264 -34.03 -7.31 16.54
N PRO A 265 -35.34 -7.05 16.53
CA PRO A 265 -36.12 -7.21 17.73
C PRO A 265 -35.88 -8.60 18.31
N LYS A 266 -35.37 -8.64 19.53
CA LYS A 266 -34.98 -9.91 20.20
C LYS A 266 -36.19 -10.79 20.48
N PHE A 267 -37.39 -10.19 20.50
CA PHE A 267 -38.61 -10.86 20.90
C PHE A 267 -39.77 -10.39 20.02
N ALA A 268 -40.62 -11.32 19.63
CA ALA A 268 -41.99 -11.03 19.19
C ALA A 268 -42.89 -11.20 20.39
N ILE A 269 -43.63 -10.15 20.73
CA ILE A 269 -44.63 -10.17 21.81
C ILE A 269 -45.97 -10.26 21.15
N THR A 270 -46.65 -11.38 21.38
CA THR A 270 -48.02 -11.63 20.87
C THR A 270 -48.97 -11.66 22.06
N VAL A 271 -49.99 -10.82 22.02
CA VAL A 271 -51.06 -10.81 22.99
C VAL A 271 -52.29 -11.35 22.29
N THR A 272 -52.90 -12.38 22.84
CA THR A 272 -54.13 -12.99 22.31
C THR A 272 -55.10 -13.23 23.45
N GLY A 273 -56.38 -13.14 23.15
CA GLY A 273 -57.47 -13.34 24.11
C GLY A 273 -58.31 -12.10 24.35
N ASP A 274 -59.15 -12.16 25.39
CA ASP A 274 -60.10 -11.12 25.74
C ASP A 274 -59.40 -10.06 26.61
N PHE A 275 -58.73 -9.11 25.96
CA PHE A 275 -58.05 -8.01 26.67
C PHE A 275 -58.72 -6.67 26.37
N GLN A 276 -58.71 -5.79 27.36
CA GLN A 276 -59.23 -4.45 27.22
C GLN A 276 -58.19 -3.56 26.55
N ASP A 277 -58.48 -3.06 25.34
CA ASP A 277 -57.69 -2.03 24.67
C ASP A 277 -58.45 -0.70 24.69
N TYR A 278 -57.83 0.33 24.16
CA TYR A 278 -58.37 1.67 24.07
C TYR A 278 -59.53 1.69 23.05
N ASP A 279 -60.75 1.98 23.51
CA ASP A 279 -61.98 1.75 22.79
C ASP A 279 -62.42 2.91 21.87
N VAL A 280 -61.59 3.95 21.76
CA VAL A 280 -61.86 5.11 20.91
C VAL A 280 -61.41 4.82 19.47
N PRO A 281 -62.29 4.97 18.46
CA PRO A 281 -61.91 4.77 17.05
C PRO A 281 -60.78 5.68 16.61
N VAL A 282 -59.92 5.19 15.69
CA VAL A 282 -58.75 5.94 15.20
C VAL A 282 -59.11 7.27 14.53
N ASP A 283 -60.34 7.36 13.97
CA ASP A 283 -60.84 8.55 13.28
C ASP A 283 -61.53 9.55 14.24
N ASP A 284 -61.60 9.26 15.53
CA ASP A 284 -62.23 10.13 16.53
C ASP A 284 -61.23 11.23 16.96
N PRO A 285 -61.68 12.52 17.08
CA PRO A 285 -60.85 13.63 17.54
C PRO A 285 -60.25 13.42 18.94
N ASP A 286 -60.87 12.58 19.77
CA ASP A 286 -60.42 12.25 21.13
C ASP A 286 -59.48 11.02 21.17
N TYR A 287 -59.08 10.48 20.00
CA TYR A 287 -58.18 9.34 19.93
C TYR A 287 -56.76 9.69 20.42
N ASP A 288 -56.31 9.02 21.48
CA ASP A 288 -54.98 9.18 22.06
C ASP A 288 -54.16 7.89 21.92
N VAL A 289 -53.20 7.90 20.98
CA VAL A 289 -52.28 6.78 20.72
C VAL A 289 -51.55 6.32 21.98
N THR A 290 -51.33 7.22 22.94
CA THR A 290 -50.58 6.88 24.17
C THR A 290 -51.35 5.96 25.11
N GLN A 291 -52.66 5.88 24.96
CA GLN A 291 -53.55 5.03 25.76
C GLN A 291 -53.62 3.59 25.23
N THR A 292 -53.21 3.35 23.99
CA THR A 292 -53.26 2.03 23.37
C THR A 292 -52.31 1.04 24.05
N LEU A 293 -52.73 -0.23 24.16
CA LEU A 293 -51.90 -1.31 24.70
C LEU A 293 -50.59 -1.45 23.93
N LYS A 294 -50.65 -1.31 22.61
CA LYS A 294 -49.46 -1.31 21.71
C LYS A 294 -48.45 -0.24 22.09
N TYR A 295 -48.90 0.98 22.36
CA TYR A 295 -48.01 2.08 22.74
C TYR A 295 -47.36 1.83 24.11
N ARG A 296 -48.15 1.39 25.11
CA ARG A 296 -47.61 1.08 26.45
C ARG A 296 -46.54 -0.03 26.40
N ILE A 297 -46.82 -1.10 25.68
CA ILE A 297 -45.83 -2.19 25.50
C ILE A 297 -44.57 -1.66 24.80
N SER A 298 -44.71 -0.86 23.75
CA SER A 298 -43.58 -0.31 23.02
C SER A 298 -42.74 0.64 23.87
N GLN A 299 -43.33 1.43 24.76
CA GLN A 299 -42.63 2.28 25.69
C GLN A 299 -41.84 1.49 26.74
N GLN A 300 -42.42 0.46 27.32
CA GLN A 300 -41.74 -0.41 28.26
C GLN A 300 -40.54 -1.13 27.63
N ILE A 301 -40.67 -1.58 26.39
CA ILE A 301 -39.55 -2.17 25.63
C ILE A 301 -38.45 -1.14 25.41
N ARG A 302 -38.76 0.11 25.06
CA ARG A 302 -37.78 1.20 24.92
C ARG A 302 -37.05 1.51 26.22
N GLU A 303 -37.72 1.44 27.36
CA GLU A 303 -37.10 1.63 28.68
C GLU A 303 -36.10 0.52 29.01
N VAL A 304 -36.44 -0.74 28.71
CA VAL A 304 -35.54 -1.88 28.90
C VAL A 304 -34.33 -1.81 27.95
N ILE A 305 -34.56 -1.33 26.72
CA ILE A 305 -33.44 -1.09 25.77
C ILE A 305 -32.47 -0.04 26.31
N LYS A 306 -32.97 1.02 26.98
CA LYS A 306 -32.10 2.04 27.60
C LYS A 306 -31.39 1.53 28.86
N ASN A 307 -32.03 0.63 29.61
CA ASN A 307 -31.51 0.03 30.82
C ASN A 307 -31.57 -1.51 30.73
N PRO A 308 -30.54 -2.17 30.15
CA PRO A 308 -30.52 -3.62 29.90
C PRO A 308 -30.69 -4.50 31.15
N HIS A 309 -30.52 -3.94 32.33
CA HIS A 309 -30.66 -4.65 33.62
C HIS A 309 -32.04 -4.45 34.26
N SER A 310 -32.98 -3.74 33.62
CA SER A 310 -34.30 -3.55 34.13
C SER A 310 -35.24 -4.73 33.75
N ALA A 311 -36.17 -5.08 34.63
CA ALA A 311 -37.18 -6.09 34.35
C ALA A 311 -38.35 -5.48 33.57
N ILE A 312 -38.88 -6.24 32.60
CA ILE A 312 -40.10 -5.88 31.91
C ILE A 312 -41.29 -6.32 32.77
N CYS A 313 -42.17 -5.40 33.12
CA CYS A 313 -43.45 -5.70 33.73
C CYS A 313 -44.59 -5.25 32.79
N ILE A 314 -45.19 -6.18 32.08
CA ILE A 314 -46.33 -5.91 31.17
C ILE A 314 -47.62 -6.30 31.89
N THR A 315 -48.44 -5.32 32.20
CA THR A 315 -49.76 -5.54 32.76
C THR A 315 -50.79 -5.38 31.66
N ILE A 316 -51.57 -6.42 31.41
CA ILE A 316 -52.63 -6.44 30.40
C ILE A 316 -53.95 -6.59 31.13
N PRO A 317 -54.84 -5.60 31.09
CA PRO A 317 -56.15 -5.73 31.69
C PRO A 317 -57.01 -6.72 30.90
N SER A 318 -57.68 -7.67 31.56
CA SER A 318 -58.63 -8.56 30.95
C SER A 318 -60.02 -7.94 30.88
N GLU A 319 -60.78 -8.29 29.86
CA GLU A 319 -62.16 -7.88 29.71
C GLU A 319 -63.06 -8.86 30.48
N GLY A 320 -63.61 -8.44 31.66
CA GLY A 320 -64.46 -9.24 32.54
C GLY A 320 -63.70 -10.13 33.54
N GLU A 321 -64.51 -10.76 34.49
CA GLU A 321 -63.94 -11.59 35.56
C GLU A 321 -63.43 -12.96 35.09
N GLU A 322 -63.72 -13.43 33.88
CA GLU A 322 -63.30 -14.71 33.31
C GLU A 322 -62.47 -14.56 32.03
N GLY A 323 -62.05 -13.32 31.68
CA GLY A 323 -61.22 -13.07 30.46
C GLY A 323 -59.88 -13.78 30.50
N ASN A 324 -59.62 -14.61 29.48
CA ASN A 324 -58.36 -15.33 29.36
C ASN A 324 -57.41 -14.59 28.38
N VAL A 325 -56.34 -14.03 28.90
CA VAL A 325 -55.33 -13.33 28.09
C VAL A 325 -54.04 -14.14 28.08
N ASP A 326 -53.58 -14.51 26.88
CA ASP A 326 -52.31 -15.19 26.66
C ASP A 326 -51.27 -14.20 26.14
N LEU A 327 -50.18 -14.01 26.90
CA LEU A 327 -49.03 -13.24 26.51
C LEU A 327 -47.90 -14.19 26.13
N ARG A 328 -47.55 -14.23 24.86
CA ARG A 328 -46.46 -15.03 24.37
C ARG A 328 -45.27 -14.16 23.94
N ILE A 329 -44.14 -14.38 24.57
CA ILE A 329 -42.87 -13.75 24.18
C ILE A 329 -42.04 -14.80 23.42
N THR A 330 -41.95 -14.65 22.09
CA THR A 330 -41.17 -15.56 21.26
C THR A 330 -39.83 -14.91 20.96
N PRO A 331 -38.71 -15.51 21.37
CA PRO A 331 -37.40 -14.98 21.01
C PRO A 331 -37.16 -15.14 19.50
N LEU A 332 -36.89 -14.04 18.84
CA LEU A 332 -36.48 -13.99 17.44
C LEU A 332 -34.92 -14.01 17.40
N SER A 333 -34.33 -15.13 17.81
CA SER A 333 -32.89 -15.28 17.72
C SER A 333 -32.50 -15.58 16.27
N VAL A 334 -32.03 -14.59 15.56
CA VAL A 334 -31.16 -14.86 14.41
C VAL A 334 -29.79 -15.20 15.01
N GLN A 335 -29.36 -16.43 14.88
CA GLN A 335 -27.96 -16.79 15.12
C GLN A 335 -27.13 -16.06 14.06
N THR A 336 -26.71 -14.85 14.37
CA THR A 336 -25.66 -14.17 13.61
C THR A 336 -24.38 -14.90 13.96
N GLU A 337 -23.93 -15.76 13.07
CA GLU A 337 -22.63 -16.40 13.20
C GLU A 337 -21.58 -15.29 13.04
N GLU A 338 -21.11 -14.75 14.17
CA GLU A 338 -20.01 -13.75 14.22
C GLU A 338 -18.78 -14.21 13.41
N GLY A 339 -18.62 -15.51 13.24
CA GLY A 339 -17.55 -16.11 12.45
C GLY A 339 -17.56 -15.71 10.97
N HIS A 340 -18.75 -15.56 10.34
CA HIS A 340 -18.86 -15.28 8.92
C HIS A 340 -18.32 -13.89 8.56
N PHE A 341 -18.63 -12.85 9.33
CA PHE A 341 -18.10 -11.51 9.07
C PHE A 341 -16.59 -11.41 9.30
N ARG A 342 -16.07 -12.14 10.28
CA ARG A 342 -14.62 -12.20 10.53
C ARG A 342 -13.88 -12.87 9.38
N MET A 343 -14.41 -13.96 8.84
CA MET A 343 -13.84 -14.64 7.67
C MET A 343 -13.91 -13.75 6.44
N LEU A 344 -15.07 -13.14 6.16
CA LEU A 344 -15.24 -12.21 5.03
C LEU A 344 -14.19 -11.08 5.08
N ARG A 345 -13.98 -10.47 6.25
CA ARG A 345 -12.97 -9.40 6.41
C ARG A 345 -11.55 -9.90 6.18
N LYS A 346 -11.25 -11.13 6.61
CA LYS A 346 -9.95 -11.74 6.36
C LYS A 346 -9.75 -12.00 4.87
N ASP A 347 -10.73 -12.60 4.22
CA ASP A 347 -10.67 -12.91 2.79
C ASP A 347 -10.56 -11.63 1.95
N THR A 348 -11.34 -10.58 2.27
CA THR A 348 -11.24 -9.28 1.59
C THR A 348 -9.88 -8.62 1.81
N ARG A 349 -9.33 -8.69 3.02
CA ARG A 349 -7.97 -8.23 3.31
C ARG A 349 -6.98 -8.91 2.39
N ASP A 350 -7.04 -10.24 2.31
CA ASP A 350 -6.10 -11.05 1.55
C ASP A 350 -6.24 -10.76 0.03
N GLU A 351 -7.45 -10.55 -0.48
CA GLU A 351 -7.67 -10.10 -1.87
C GLU A 351 -7.05 -8.72 -2.15
N VAL A 352 -7.15 -7.78 -1.22
CA VAL A 352 -6.53 -6.44 -1.37
C VAL A 352 -5.01 -6.55 -1.37
N LEU A 353 -4.43 -7.36 -0.46
CA LEU A 353 -2.99 -7.61 -0.45
C LEU A 353 -2.53 -8.25 -1.76
N HIS A 354 -3.26 -9.25 -2.27
CA HIS A 354 -2.97 -9.88 -3.56
C HIS A 354 -3.10 -8.90 -4.74
N ALA A 355 -4.11 -8.04 -4.75
CA ALA A 355 -4.26 -7.02 -5.79
C ALA A 355 -3.06 -6.06 -5.85
N HIS A 356 -2.49 -5.72 -4.70
CA HIS A 356 -1.29 -4.89 -4.60
C HIS A 356 0.02 -5.67 -4.71
N HIS A 357 -0.03 -7.01 -4.68
CA HIS A 357 1.12 -7.90 -4.58
C HIS A 357 2.01 -7.58 -3.35
N VAL A 358 1.40 -7.23 -2.21
CA VAL A 358 2.09 -6.91 -0.96
C VAL A 358 2.11 -8.13 -0.05
N ASP A 359 3.28 -8.43 0.50
CA ASP A 359 3.42 -9.48 1.50
C ASP A 359 2.74 -9.09 2.81
N PRO A 360 1.90 -9.96 3.42
CA PRO A 360 1.25 -9.67 4.69
C PRO A 360 2.22 -9.27 5.82
N SER A 361 3.41 -9.89 5.87
CA SER A 361 4.41 -9.60 6.89
C SER A 361 4.92 -8.16 6.82
N ARG A 362 4.94 -7.56 5.62
CA ARG A 362 5.32 -6.15 5.41
C ARG A 362 4.37 -5.18 6.13
N LEU A 363 3.11 -5.58 6.30
CA LEU A 363 2.08 -4.81 7.02
C LEU A 363 1.94 -5.24 8.50
N GLY A 364 2.85 -6.09 9.00
CA GLY A 364 2.78 -6.61 10.37
C GLY A 364 1.66 -7.64 10.59
N ILE A 365 1.16 -8.26 9.54
CA ILE A 365 0.11 -9.27 9.60
C ILE A 365 0.76 -10.65 9.64
N TYR A 366 0.60 -11.34 10.78
CA TYR A 366 1.11 -12.69 10.99
C TYR A 366 -0.06 -13.62 11.28
N ASP A 367 -0.33 -14.60 10.42
CA ASP A 367 -1.31 -15.65 10.69
C ASP A 367 -0.69 -16.72 11.60
N ALA A 368 -1.47 -17.20 12.58
CA ALA A 368 -1.05 -18.28 13.48
C ALA A 368 -0.71 -19.54 12.67
N GLY A 369 0.56 -19.95 12.66
CA GLY A 369 1.09 -21.06 11.87
C GLY A 369 2.07 -20.68 10.76
N SER A 370 2.20 -19.39 10.42
CA SER A 370 3.15 -18.87 9.42
C SER A 370 4.57 -18.63 9.96
N LEU A 371 4.85 -19.02 11.19
CA LEU A 371 6.14 -18.80 11.87
C LEU A 371 7.29 -19.71 11.38
N ASN A 372 7.10 -20.52 10.33
CA ASN A 372 8.20 -21.22 9.71
C ASN A 372 9.02 -20.24 8.84
N GLY A 373 10.19 -19.83 9.34
CA GLY A 373 11.07 -18.82 8.77
C GLY A 373 11.34 -18.95 7.27
N THR A 374 11.44 -20.15 6.74
CA THR A 374 11.72 -20.42 5.32
C THR A 374 10.62 -19.94 4.37
N ASN A 375 9.34 -19.97 4.76
CA ASN A 375 8.25 -19.47 3.93
C ASN A 375 8.18 -17.94 3.95
N SER A 376 8.52 -17.31 5.07
CA SER A 376 8.56 -15.85 5.21
C SER A 376 9.61 -15.21 4.30
N ASP A 377 10.76 -15.83 4.14
CA ASP A 377 11.85 -15.27 3.33
C ASP A 377 11.57 -15.39 1.83
N ASN A 378 10.92 -16.48 1.41
CA ASN A 378 10.48 -16.65 0.03
C ASN A 378 9.40 -15.62 -0.37
N THR A 379 8.45 -15.31 0.52
CA THR A 379 7.39 -14.33 0.25
C THR A 379 7.94 -12.90 0.21
N LYS A 380 8.84 -12.54 1.13
CA LYS A 380 9.56 -11.24 1.10
C LYS A 380 10.37 -11.08 -0.19
N THR A 381 11.07 -12.14 -0.59
CA THR A 381 11.84 -12.16 -1.83
C THR A 381 10.95 -11.98 -3.06
N SER A 382 9.79 -12.66 -3.09
CA SER A 382 8.79 -12.51 -4.15
C SER A 382 8.23 -11.09 -4.23
N TYR A 383 7.89 -10.48 -3.10
CA TYR A 383 7.44 -9.09 -3.02
C TYR A 383 8.53 -8.11 -3.54
N LYS A 384 9.76 -8.29 -3.06
CA LYS A 384 10.90 -7.44 -3.45
C LYS A 384 11.13 -7.49 -4.97
N TYR A 385 11.26 -8.68 -5.53
CA TYR A 385 11.60 -8.85 -6.95
C TYR A 385 10.39 -8.72 -7.89
N GLY A 386 9.20 -9.09 -7.43
CA GLY A 386 7.97 -9.03 -8.24
C GLY A 386 7.30 -7.66 -8.29
N THR A 387 7.39 -6.88 -7.19
CA THR A 387 6.66 -5.61 -7.08
C THR A 387 7.61 -4.41 -6.95
N VAL A 388 8.51 -4.43 -5.98
CA VAL A 388 9.32 -3.25 -5.64
C VAL A 388 10.40 -2.98 -6.68
N SER A 389 11.19 -4.00 -7.05
CA SER A 389 12.34 -3.82 -7.96
C SER A 389 11.95 -3.36 -9.37
N PRO A 390 10.85 -3.81 -10.00
CA PRO A 390 10.43 -3.28 -11.29
C PRO A 390 10.08 -1.80 -11.25
N ILE A 391 9.33 -1.36 -10.21
CA ILE A 391 8.96 0.05 -10.02
C ILE A 391 10.23 0.89 -9.80
N ARG A 392 11.14 0.42 -8.96
CA ARG A 392 12.41 1.08 -8.68
C ARG A 392 13.26 1.29 -9.96
N LYS A 393 13.41 0.23 -10.76
CA LYS A 393 14.16 0.31 -12.03
C LYS A 393 13.54 1.32 -13.00
N GLU A 394 12.20 1.43 -13.03
CA GLU A 394 11.52 2.42 -13.87
C GLU A 394 11.79 3.84 -13.37
N ILE A 395 11.73 4.08 -12.05
CA ILE A 395 12.07 5.37 -11.43
C ILE A 395 13.52 5.74 -11.77
N GLU A 396 14.46 4.81 -11.56
CA GLU A 396 15.87 5.01 -11.89
C GLU A 396 16.07 5.36 -13.36
N ALA A 397 15.38 4.68 -14.26
CA ALA A 397 15.45 4.96 -15.70
C ALA A 397 14.91 6.38 -16.03
N ILE A 398 13.81 6.79 -15.40
CA ILE A 398 13.23 8.13 -15.58
C ILE A 398 14.22 9.21 -15.08
N ILE A 399 14.77 9.06 -13.88
CA ILE A 399 15.72 10.03 -13.32
C ILE A 399 17.04 10.04 -14.09
N ASN A 400 17.52 8.90 -14.56
CA ASN A 400 18.70 8.84 -15.42
C ASN A 400 18.48 9.49 -16.80
N THR A 401 17.24 9.67 -17.24
CA THR A 401 16.95 10.47 -18.45
C THR A 401 17.25 11.95 -18.19
N ILE A 402 16.95 12.45 -16.99
CA ILE A 402 17.34 13.81 -16.56
C ILE A 402 18.88 13.95 -16.48
N GLY A 403 19.57 12.95 -15.90
CA GLY A 403 21.03 12.93 -15.86
C GLY A 403 21.66 13.06 -17.25
N ARG A 404 21.12 12.35 -18.25
CA ARG A 404 21.60 12.47 -19.64
C ARG A 404 21.37 13.84 -20.27
N GLU A 405 20.30 14.53 -19.94
CA GLU A 405 20.08 15.92 -20.39
C GLU A 405 21.07 16.92 -19.74
N LEU A 406 21.56 16.57 -18.55
CA LEU A 406 22.59 17.33 -17.86
C LEU A 406 24.03 16.96 -18.31
N ASP A 407 24.15 16.24 -19.42
CA ASP A 407 25.42 15.70 -19.94
C ASP A 407 26.18 14.83 -18.90
N CYS A 408 25.44 14.11 -18.05
CA CYS A 408 25.97 13.16 -17.11
C CYS A 408 25.87 11.74 -17.68
N TYR A 409 26.97 11.21 -18.18
CA TYR A 409 27.05 9.88 -18.81
C TYR A 409 27.85 8.88 -17.98
N THR A 410 28.75 9.34 -17.13
CA THR A 410 29.67 8.50 -16.34
C THR A 410 29.07 8.08 -14.99
N TRP A 411 27.98 8.71 -14.58
CA TRP A 411 27.27 8.40 -13.35
C TRP A 411 25.80 8.06 -13.60
N LYS A 412 25.27 7.14 -12.81
CA LYS A 412 23.86 6.77 -12.84
C LYS A 412 23.22 6.89 -11.46
N PHE A 413 22.02 7.41 -11.42
CA PHE A 413 21.18 7.43 -10.24
C PHE A 413 20.73 6.01 -9.89
N SER A 414 20.86 5.64 -8.64
CA SER A 414 20.43 4.35 -8.09
C SER A 414 19.79 4.57 -6.72
N ILE A 415 18.64 3.96 -6.50
CA ILE A 415 17.94 4.01 -5.23
C ILE A 415 18.57 2.96 -4.31
N GLU A 416 18.93 3.38 -3.09
CA GLU A 416 19.45 2.47 -2.09
C GLU A 416 18.34 1.57 -1.54
N GLU A 417 18.63 0.28 -1.50
CA GLU A 417 17.75 -0.66 -0.84
C GLU A 417 17.76 -0.42 0.67
N VAL A 418 16.56 -0.36 1.25
CA VAL A 418 16.39 -0.62 2.67
C VAL A 418 16.51 -2.14 2.84
N ALA A 419 17.73 -2.65 2.85
CA ALA A 419 17.94 -4.02 3.28
C ALA A 419 17.55 -4.06 4.76
N PRO A 420 16.61 -4.91 5.21
CA PRO A 420 16.58 -5.25 6.61
C PRO A 420 18.00 -5.74 6.91
N ILE A 421 18.60 -5.20 7.94
CA ILE A 421 19.92 -5.61 8.38
C ILE A 421 19.75 -7.03 8.93
N ASP A 422 19.73 -8.02 8.03
CA ASP A 422 19.79 -9.41 8.43
C ASP A 422 21.25 -9.81 8.50
N TYR A 423 21.88 -9.37 9.58
CA TYR A 423 23.26 -9.79 9.87
C TYR A 423 23.41 -11.31 9.98
N ALA A 424 22.34 -12.05 10.19
CA ALA A 424 22.42 -13.48 10.42
C ALA A 424 22.84 -14.27 9.16
N GLU A 425 22.36 -13.89 7.97
CA GLU A 425 22.79 -14.52 6.71
C GLU A 425 24.20 -14.09 6.32
N ASP A 426 24.50 -12.79 6.44
CA ASP A 426 25.84 -12.25 6.16
C ASP A 426 26.88 -12.86 7.11
N ILE A 427 26.56 -13.00 8.40
CA ILE A 427 27.44 -13.64 9.39
C ILE A 427 27.67 -15.13 9.05
N LYS A 428 26.61 -15.88 8.73
CA LYS A 428 26.74 -17.30 8.33
C LYS A 428 27.58 -17.46 7.08
N LEU A 429 27.39 -16.59 6.07
CA LEU A 429 28.19 -16.61 4.85
C LEU A 429 29.64 -16.27 5.15
N ALA A 430 29.88 -15.22 5.92
CA ALA A 430 31.22 -14.80 6.33
C ALA A 430 31.92 -15.90 7.14
N GLU A 431 31.22 -16.52 8.10
CA GLU A 431 31.72 -17.65 8.89
C GLU A 431 32.05 -18.86 8.01
N PHE A 432 31.14 -19.22 7.10
CA PHE A 432 31.37 -20.32 6.16
C PHE A 432 32.60 -20.10 5.28
N LEU A 433 32.76 -18.91 4.71
CA LEU A 433 33.88 -18.59 3.85
C LEU A 433 35.22 -18.50 4.63
N PHE A 434 35.17 -17.92 5.83
CA PHE A 434 36.35 -17.79 6.70
C PHE A 434 36.83 -19.16 7.22
N GLN A 435 35.93 -20.01 7.72
CA GLN A 435 36.24 -21.34 8.24
C GLN A 435 36.85 -22.25 7.18
N ARG A 436 36.51 -22.05 5.90
CA ARG A 436 37.04 -22.84 4.78
C ARG A 436 38.31 -22.24 4.16
N GLY A 437 38.84 -21.18 4.72
CA GLY A 437 40.01 -20.52 4.20
C GLY A 437 39.80 -19.83 2.83
N ALA A 438 38.58 -19.64 2.43
CA ALA A 438 38.24 -18.98 1.18
C ALA A 438 38.42 -17.45 1.26
N MET A 439 38.38 -16.89 2.48
CA MET A 439 38.47 -15.45 2.75
C MET A 439 39.52 -15.17 3.82
N THR A 440 40.27 -14.07 3.64
CA THR A 440 41.19 -13.54 4.67
C THR A 440 40.41 -12.65 5.66
N ILE A 441 41.02 -12.33 6.81
CA ILE A 441 40.45 -11.37 7.77
C ILE A 441 40.27 -9.99 7.12
N ARG A 442 41.22 -9.56 6.29
CA ARG A 442 41.10 -8.30 5.53
C ARG A 442 39.88 -8.32 4.63
N GLU A 443 39.74 -9.33 3.77
CA GLU A 443 38.59 -9.46 2.87
C GLU A 443 37.28 -9.54 3.64
N LEU A 444 37.26 -10.16 4.83
CA LEU A 444 36.11 -10.19 5.72
C LEU A 444 35.77 -8.79 6.23
N ILE A 445 36.74 -8.01 6.69
CA ILE A 445 36.51 -6.64 7.18
C ILE A 445 36.15 -5.70 6.02
N ASP A 446 36.77 -5.82 4.86
CA ASP A 446 36.47 -5.00 3.68
C ASP A 446 35.04 -5.23 3.18
N ASN A 447 34.58 -6.48 3.18
CA ASN A 447 33.23 -6.83 2.69
C ASN A 447 32.11 -6.66 3.74
N PHE A 448 32.39 -6.95 5.00
CA PHE A 448 31.38 -6.99 6.06
C PHE A 448 31.67 -6.01 7.21
N GLY A 449 32.86 -5.43 7.30
CA GLY A 449 33.29 -4.60 8.41
C GLY A 449 32.44 -3.37 8.63
N ALA A 450 32.03 -2.67 7.58
CA ALA A 450 31.13 -1.52 7.67
C ALA A 450 29.79 -1.88 8.30
N LYS A 451 29.31 -3.12 8.08
CA LYS A 451 28.04 -3.62 8.65
C LYS A 451 28.21 -4.11 10.10
N LEU A 452 29.39 -4.65 10.43
CA LEU A 452 29.68 -5.27 11.72
C LEU A 452 30.39 -4.32 12.69
N GLY A 453 30.71 -3.10 12.26
CA GLY A 453 31.47 -2.14 13.04
C GLY A 453 32.94 -2.54 13.26
N LEU A 454 33.51 -3.35 12.36
CA LEU A 454 34.88 -3.81 12.41
C LEU A 454 35.76 -2.94 11.51
N THR A 455 36.89 -2.53 12.04
CA THR A 455 37.93 -1.78 11.33
C THR A 455 39.29 -2.35 11.69
N TYR A 456 40.30 -2.16 10.83
CA TYR A 456 41.69 -2.46 11.12
C TYR A 456 42.52 -1.17 11.07
N GLU A 457 43.61 -1.11 11.89
CA GLU A 457 44.48 0.07 12.00
C GLU A 457 45.75 -0.07 11.16
N ASP A 458 46.25 -1.30 10.97
CA ASP A 458 47.49 -1.57 10.22
C ASP A 458 47.19 -2.44 8.99
N GLU A 459 47.44 -1.86 7.81
CA GLU A 459 47.20 -2.54 6.54
C GLU A 459 48.20 -3.65 6.24
N ASP A 460 49.39 -3.60 6.84
CA ASP A 460 50.47 -4.54 6.60
C ASP A 460 50.54 -5.70 7.63
N ASP A 461 49.55 -5.80 8.51
CA ASP A 461 49.51 -6.88 9.48
C ASP A 461 49.41 -8.25 8.77
N TYR A 462 50.40 -9.11 9.06
CA TYR A 462 50.47 -10.47 8.53
C TYR A 462 49.19 -11.27 8.81
N TYR A 463 48.63 -11.14 10.00
CA TYR A 463 47.45 -11.87 10.39
C TYR A 463 46.21 -11.46 9.60
N LEU A 464 46.10 -10.24 9.14
CA LEU A 464 45.02 -9.77 8.30
C LEU A 464 44.98 -10.43 6.92
N ASN A 465 46.15 -10.72 6.39
CA ASN A 465 46.31 -11.25 5.03
C ASN A 465 46.45 -12.78 5.01
N ALA A 466 46.63 -13.42 6.18
CA ALA A 466 46.70 -14.86 6.29
C ALA A 466 45.34 -15.53 6.06
N ARG A 467 45.35 -16.70 5.42
CA ARG A 467 44.19 -17.56 5.32
C ARG A 467 44.15 -18.54 6.48
N TYR A 468 42.98 -18.76 7.04
CA TYR A 468 42.78 -19.63 8.20
C TYR A 468 41.93 -20.83 7.81
N LEU A 469 42.31 -21.99 8.31
CA LEU A 469 41.48 -23.20 8.28
C LEU A 469 41.22 -23.62 9.74
N ASN A 470 39.98 -23.61 10.19
CA ASN A 470 39.60 -23.91 11.57
C ASN A 470 40.45 -23.13 12.61
N ASN A 471 40.63 -21.81 12.40
CA ASN A 471 41.38 -20.89 13.26
C ASN A 471 42.91 -21.10 13.27
N ILE A 472 43.44 -21.92 12.39
CA ILE A 472 44.88 -22.14 12.25
C ILE A 472 45.35 -21.49 10.92
N PRO A 473 46.38 -20.63 10.91
CA PRO A 473 46.94 -20.10 9.67
C PRO A 473 47.38 -21.24 8.75
N LEU A 474 47.00 -21.21 7.49
CA LEU A 474 47.29 -22.24 6.49
C LEU A 474 48.83 -22.47 6.33
N GLU A 475 49.62 -21.42 6.47
CA GLU A 475 51.10 -21.55 6.44
C GLU A 475 51.65 -22.40 7.59
N GLN A 476 51.07 -22.32 8.79
CA GLN A 476 51.49 -23.18 9.90
C GLN A 476 51.09 -24.65 9.66
N VAL A 477 49.98 -24.88 8.98
CA VAL A 477 49.56 -26.23 8.57
C VAL A 477 50.59 -26.79 7.55
N TRP A 478 50.96 -26.03 6.55
CA TRP A 478 51.96 -26.44 5.55
C TRP A 478 53.37 -26.62 6.13
N ASN A 479 53.84 -25.72 7.00
CA ASN A 479 55.13 -25.85 7.68
C ASN A 479 55.22 -27.09 8.58
N ASN A 480 54.08 -27.46 9.22
CA ASN A 480 54.04 -28.72 10.02
C ASN A 480 54.06 -29.98 9.12
N VAL A 481 53.54 -29.90 7.92
CA VAL A 481 53.56 -30.98 6.93
C VAL A 481 54.97 -31.14 6.34
N GLU A 482 55.66 -30.03 5.97
CA GLU A 482 57.02 -30.06 5.43
C GLU A 482 58.06 -30.57 6.46
N ASN A 483 57.89 -30.22 7.73
CA ASN A 483 58.78 -30.63 8.81
C ASN A 483 58.60 -32.07 9.31
N ASN A 484 57.57 -32.76 8.82
CA ASN A 484 57.28 -34.15 9.22
C ASN A 484 57.12 -35.07 7.99
N PRO A 485 58.25 -35.43 7.32
CA PRO A 485 58.24 -36.11 6.03
C PRO A 485 57.72 -37.57 6.08
N ASN A 486 57.30 -38.06 7.25
CA ASN A 486 56.71 -39.40 7.43
C ASN A 486 55.19 -39.38 7.49
N LEU A 487 54.53 -38.22 7.33
CA LEU A 487 53.08 -38.15 7.23
C LEU A 487 52.71 -38.29 5.74
N ASP A 488 52.09 -39.41 5.44
CA ASP A 488 51.48 -39.67 4.14
C ASP A 488 50.35 -38.65 3.88
N GLN A 489 50.22 -38.15 2.64
CA GLN A 489 49.21 -37.18 2.28
C GLN A 489 47.79 -37.61 2.64
N ASP A 490 47.52 -38.91 2.57
CA ASP A 490 46.24 -39.49 2.92
C ASP A 490 45.95 -39.43 4.43
N SER A 491 46.98 -39.62 5.28
CA SER A 491 46.84 -39.50 6.74
C SER A 491 46.68 -38.07 7.23
N ILE A 492 47.14 -37.09 6.47
CA ILE A 492 46.92 -35.66 6.75
C ILE A 492 45.49 -35.29 6.38
N LEU A 493 44.98 -35.72 5.22
CA LEU A 493 43.60 -35.55 4.82
C LEU A 493 42.64 -36.23 5.79
N GLU A 494 42.90 -37.48 6.20
CA GLU A 494 42.12 -38.18 7.22
C GLU A 494 42.13 -37.48 8.58
N SER A 495 43.29 -36.92 9.01
CA SER A 495 43.38 -36.16 10.26
C SER A 495 42.62 -34.82 10.23
N ILE A 496 42.61 -34.17 9.07
CA ILE A 496 41.83 -32.96 8.84
C ILE A 496 40.34 -33.28 8.73
N GLU A 497 39.98 -34.32 8.03
CA GLU A 497 38.60 -34.81 7.95
C GLU A 497 38.05 -35.29 9.29
N ALA A 498 38.82 -36.07 10.05
CA ALA A 498 38.43 -36.53 11.39
C ALA A 498 38.20 -35.35 12.37
N LYS A 499 38.97 -34.29 12.28
CA LYS A 499 38.75 -33.07 13.07
C LYS A 499 37.55 -32.23 12.57
N LEU A 500 37.30 -32.19 11.28
CA LEU A 500 36.11 -31.59 10.70
C LEU A 500 34.83 -32.27 11.15
N TRP A 501 34.82 -33.62 11.18
CA TRP A 501 33.67 -34.42 11.61
C TRP A 501 33.52 -34.52 13.14
N SER A 502 34.56 -34.28 13.93
CA SER A 502 34.47 -34.28 15.40
C SER A 502 33.81 -33.03 15.98
N ASN A 503 33.82 -31.92 15.27
CA ASN A 503 33.15 -30.68 15.71
C ASN A 503 31.65 -30.64 15.41
N ASP A 504 31.16 -31.41 14.43
CA ASP A 504 29.72 -31.51 14.16
C ASP A 504 28.94 -32.29 15.22
N ASN A 505 29.62 -33.07 16.09
CA ASN A 505 28.99 -33.86 17.15
C ASN A 505 28.87 -33.15 18.52
N VAL A 506 29.23 -31.86 18.63
CA VAL A 506 29.14 -31.13 19.91
C VAL A 506 27.82 -30.36 20.06
N SER A 507 26.99 -30.25 19.02
CA SER A 507 25.72 -29.53 19.10
C SER A 507 24.48 -30.35 19.48
N GLU A 508 24.64 -31.68 19.70
CA GLU A 508 23.55 -32.52 20.19
C GLU A 508 23.89 -33.15 21.56
N LYS A 509 23.96 -32.36 22.62
CA LYS A 509 23.84 -32.86 23.98
C LYS A 509 23.01 -31.95 24.88
N GLU A 510 21.84 -32.50 25.17
CA GLU A 510 21.13 -32.44 26.45
C GLU A 510 20.40 -31.17 26.81
N THR A 511 19.14 -31.11 26.42
CA THR A 511 18.09 -30.58 27.30
C THR A 511 17.79 -31.55 28.41
N PRO A 512 17.91 -31.22 29.71
CA PRO A 512 17.45 -32.07 30.78
C PRO A 512 15.91 -32.07 30.79
N SER A 513 15.34 -33.27 30.66
CA SER A 513 13.92 -33.50 30.92
C SER A 513 13.65 -33.31 32.41
N GLU A 514 12.93 -32.26 32.79
CA GLU A 514 12.30 -32.18 34.12
C GLU A 514 11.19 -33.22 34.25
N PRO A 515 11.08 -33.90 35.38
CA PRO A 515 10.05 -34.90 35.61
C PRO A 515 8.70 -34.24 35.85
N ILE A 516 7.70 -34.70 35.11
CA ILE A 516 6.28 -34.37 35.37
C ILE A 516 5.90 -35.00 36.73
N ASN A 517 5.69 -34.17 37.74
CA ASN A 517 4.99 -34.56 38.96
C ASN A 517 3.50 -34.61 38.67
N THR A 518 2.95 -35.81 38.62
CA THR A 518 1.53 -36.05 38.84
C THR A 518 1.29 -36.12 40.34
N GLU A 519 0.54 -35.17 40.89
CA GLU A 519 -0.31 -35.35 42.07
C GLU A 519 -1.28 -34.18 42.24
N ASP A 520 -2.59 -34.59 42.30
CA ASP A 520 -3.83 -33.90 42.69
C ASP A 520 -4.48 -32.89 41.71
#